data_e934e1e5ca137132a649fe0d254a5f08
#
_entry.id   e934e1e5ca137132a649fe0d254a5f08
#
_cell.length_a   1.000
_cell.length_b   1.000
_cell.length_c   1.000
_cell.angle_alpha   90.00
_cell.angle_beta   90.00
_cell.angle_gamma   90.00
#
_symmetry.space_group_name_H-M   'P 1'
#
loop_
_entity.id
_entity.type
_entity.pdbx_description
1 polymer ?
#
loop_
_entity_poly.entity_id
_entity_poly.type
_entity_poly.pdbx_seq_one_letter_code
_entity_poly.pdbx_strand_id
1 'polypeptide(L)'
;MKKLFFSLIILIIVSCETEVTNDITLSGSAPRLVINGGIERNTTTPVTEQRIELSSTIGFLDTNDPPPVTDAQVTVSDGTTIYAFNHIGNGIYTNSDIVPTLDTEYTLTIIWQNEMYVGSDTLTEVPDFDNVYSVFEEETLFTDAGYFVKFDATDPAGIENYYYYRVYKNGEFFIVADPGNSFTLVESDEFFDGQQRIGVKPNEEVIFQIGDIAKVEQLSTTEAYHDFLVELFTQTGNQGLSFVGNPPPASIRSNVLNTDIPSNRALGYFYTVDVAEATIEIVE
;
A
#
# COMPACT_ATOMS: atom_id res chain seq x y z
N MET A 1 1.00 62.94 14.93
CA MET A 1 0.91 61.92 13.86
C MET A 1 1.65 60.63 14.19
N LYS A 2 2.90 60.62 14.67
CA LYS A 2 3.62 59.35 15.04
C LYS A 2 2.94 58.52 16.12
N LYS A 3 2.31 59.15 17.14
CA LYS A 3 1.61 58.46 18.21
C LYS A 3 0.28 57.81 17.76
N LEU A 4 -0.39 58.42 16.77
CA LEU A 4 -1.63 57.89 16.18
C LEU A 4 -1.34 56.68 15.30
N PHE A 5 -0.21 56.66 14.61
CA PHE A 5 0.24 55.56 13.75
C PHE A 5 0.64 54.34 14.58
N PHE A 6 1.25 54.55 15.72
CA PHE A 6 1.63 53.49 16.65
C PHE A 6 0.40 52.84 17.33
N SER A 7 -0.64 53.66 17.63
CA SER A 7 -1.89 53.15 18.19
C SER A 7 -2.71 52.33 17.17
N LEU A 8 -2.62 52.65 15.89
CA LEU A 8 -3.27 51.91 14.80
C LEU A 8 -2.61 50.58 14.53
N ILE A 9 -1.28 50.48 14.68
CA ILE A 9 -0.53 49.22 14.52
C ILE A 9 -0.86 48.26 15.66
N ILE A 10 -1.09 48.71 16.88
CA ILE A 10 -1.46 47.86 18.02
C ILE A 10 -2.86 47.28 17.86
N LEU A 11 -3.77 47.96 17.16
CA LEU A 11 -5.13 47.46 16.91
C LEU A 11 -5.19 46.31 15.90
N ILE A 12 -4.16 46.16 15.06
CA ILE A 12 -4.11 45.09 14.03
C ILE A 12 -3.63 43.76 14.63
N ILE A 13 -2.99 43.76 15.83
CA ILE A 13 -2.43 42.57 16.46
C ILE A 13 -3.48 41.83 17.33
N VAL A 14 -4.64 42.43 17.56
CA VAL A 14 -5.75 41.77 18.29
C VAL A 14 -6.67 41.06 17.26
N SER A 15 -6.11 40.21 16.46
CA SER A 15 -6.89 39.19 15.74
C SER A 15 -7.24 38.12 16.78
N CYS A 16 -8.48 38.11 17.25
CA CYS A 16 -9.01 36.95 17.96
C CYS A 16 -9.09 35.79 16.99
N GLU A 17 -8.14 34.87 17.02
CA GLU A 17 -8.41 33.51 16.56
C GLU A 17 -9.44 32.92 17.50
N THR A 18 -10.68 32.83 17.04
CA THR A 18 -11.69 31.98 17.68
C THR A 18 -11.34 30.55 17.29
N GLU A 19 -10.91 29.75 18.25
CA GLU A 19 -10.85 28.29 18.05
C GLU A 19 -12.27 27.79 17.80
N VAL A 20 -12.57 27.48 16.54
CA VAL A 20 -13.88 26.92 16.10
C VAL A 20 -13.96 25.40 16.34
N THR A 21 -12.93 24.79 16.91
CA THR A 21 -12.85 23.34 17.13
C THR A 21 -13.95 22.78 18.03
N ASN A 22 -14.52 23.59 18.92
CA ASN A 22 -15.60 23.16 19.80
C ASN A 22 -17.01 23.28 19.19
N ASP A 23 -17.15 23.97 18.05
CA ASP A 23 -18.45 24.22 17.40
C ASP A 23 -18.69 23.32 16.17
N ILE A 24 -17.69 22.52 15.77
CA ILE A 24 -17.81 21.58 14.66
C ILE A 24 -18.27 20.23 15.20
N THR A 25 -19.57 19.99 15.17
CA THR A 25 -20.11 18.64 15.41
C THR A 25 -19.93 17.83 14.14
N LEU A 26 -18.85 17.06 14.05
CA LEU A 26 -18.72 16.05 12.99
C LEU A 26 -19.74 14.95 13.29
N SER A 27 -20.66 14.72 12.37
CA SER A 27 -21.54 13.54 12.46
C SER A 27 -20.67 12.30 12.32
N GLY A 28 -20.58 11.49 13.38
CA GLY A 28 -19.88 10.21 13.33
C GLY A 28 -20.56 9.32 12.29
N SER A 29 -19.77 8.77 11.35
CA SER A 29 -20.19 7.64 10.53
C SER A 29 -20.05 6.35 11.33
N ALA A 30 -20.85 5.34 11.02
CA ALA A 30 -20.64 4.00 11.57
C ALA A 30 -19.22 3.52 11.21
N PRO A 31 -18.55 2.77 12.12
CA PRO A 31 -17.24 2.17 11.81
C PRO A 31 -17.35 1.30 10.55
N ARG A 32 -16.36 1.41 9.68
CA ARG A 32 -16.28 0.63 8.43
C ARG A 32 -15.18 -0.42 8.56
N LEU A 33 -15.42 -1.58 7.98
CA LEU A 33 -14.41 -2.64 7.89
C LEU A 33 -13.23 -2.18 7.02
N VAL A 34 -12.02 -2.44 7.49
CA VAL A 34 -10.77 -2.21 6.75
C VAL A 34 -10.07 -3.55 6.53
N ILE A 35 -9.70 -3.84 5.31
CA ILE A 35 -9.07 -5.10 4.90
C ILE A 35 -7.67 -4.79 4.37
N ASN A 36 -6.67 -5.53 4.88
CA ASN A 36 -5.30 -5.50 4.39
C ASN A 36 -4.78 -6.93 4.31
N GLY A 37 -4.58 -7.45 3.10
CA GLY A 37 -4.05 -8.79 2.92
C GLY A 37 -4.66 -9.51 1.74
N GLY A 38 -4.16 -10.72 1.50
CA GLY A 38 -4.57 -11.48 0.33
C GLY A 38 -3.88 -12.83 0.22
N ILE A 39 -3.75 -13.29 -1.01
CA ILE A 39 -3.09 -14.53 -1.37
C ILE A 39 -1.76 -14.19 -2.04
N GLU A 40 -0.67 -14.66 -1.46
CA GLU A 40 0.67 -14.48 -2.02
C GLU A 40 1.24 -15.84 -2.45
N ARG A 41 1.75 -15.90 -3.66
CA ARG A 41 2.58 -16.97 -4.18
C ARG A 41 4.00 -16.45 -4.29
N ASN A 42 4.99 -17.20 -3.83
CA ASN A 42 6.41 -16.91 -4.04
C ASN A 42 7.12 -18.23 -4.32
N THR A 43 7.76 -18.33 -5.47
CA THR A 43 8.43 -19.58 -5.90
C THR A 43 9.83 -19.72 -5.32
N THR A 44 10.45 -18.64 -4.91
CA THR A 44 11.79 -18.63 -4.29
C THR A 44 11.70 -18.97 -2.80
N THR A 45 10.83 -18.26 -2.07
CA THR A 45 10.56 -18.53 -0.65
C THR A 45 9.08 -18.84 -0.48
N PRO A 46 8.65 -20.11 -0.58
CA PRO A 46 7.24 -20.46 -0.54
C PRO A 46 6.50 -19.88 0.67
N VAL A 47 5.41 -19.18 0.41
CA VAL A 47 4.53 -18.65 1.46
C VAL A 47 3.80 -19.83 2.12
N THR A 48 4.12 -20.08 3.38
CA THR A 48 3.55 -21.21 4.13
C THR A 48 2.26 -20.87 4.86
N GLU A 49 1.92 -19.59 4.96
CA GLU A 49 0.73 -19.11 5.65
C GLU A 49 0.21 -17.84 4.97
N GLN A 50 -1.00 -17.89 4.46
CA GLN A 50 -1.70 -16.73 3.90
C GLN A 50 -2.28 -15.88 5.01
N ARG A 51 -2.27 -14.54 4.85
CA ARG A 51 -2.62 -13.60 5.91
C ARG A 51 -3.59 -12.52 5.43
N ILE A 52 -4.61 -12.27 6.23
CA ILE A 52 -5.55 -11.16 6.08
C ILE A 52 -5.67 -10.46 7.43
N GLU A 53 -5.49 -9.15 7.43
CA GLU A 53 -5.63 -8.31 8.61
C GLU A 53 -6.91 -7.47 8.51
N LEU A 54 -7.70 -7.49 9.57
CA LEU A 54 -8.96 -6.78 9.66
C LEU A 54 -8.93 -5.78 10.82
N SER A 55 -9.30 -4.54 10.52
CA SER A 55 -9.54 -3.51 11.52
C SER A 55 -10.81 -2.73 11.20
N SER A 56 -11.19 -1.81 12.06
CA SER A 56 -12.29 -0.90 11.77
C SER A 56 -11.84 0.56 11.84
N THR A 57 -12.49 1.42 11.06
CA THR A 57 -12.21 2.86 11.11
C THR A 57 -12.56 3.45 12.48
N ILE A 58 -11.87 4.52 12.84
CA ILE A 58 -12.11 5.36 14.01
C ILE A 58 -12.68 6.72 13.59
N GLY A 59 -13.20 7.49 14.55
CA GLY A 59 -13.63 8.86 14.30
C GLY A 59 -12.47 9.77 13.89
N PHE A 60 -12.73 10.75 13.04
CA PHE A 60 -11.70 11.68 12.51
C PHE A 60 -10.88 12.40 13.61
N LEU A 61 -11.47 12.65 14.77
CA LEU A 61 -10.79 13.30 15.90
C LEU A 61 -10.23 12.29 16.92
N ASP A 62 -10.41 10.99 16.67
CA ASP A 62 -9.87 9.96 17.54
C ASP A 62 -8.36 9.78 17.24
N THR A 63 -7.56 9.72 18.30
CA THR A 63 -6.10 9.56 18.22
C THR A 63 -5.63 8.16 18.60
N ASN A 64 -6.56 7.25 18.89
CA ASN A 64 -6.22 5.85 19.14
C ASN A 64 -5.92 5.11 17.83
N ASP A 65 -5.22 4.00 17.95
CA ASP A 65 -5.04 3.10 16.82
C ASP A 65 -6.37 2.48 16.38
N PRO A 66 -6.58 2.22 15.08
CA PRO A 66 -7.76 1.52 14.58
C PRO A 66 -7.95 0.18 15.29
N PRO A 67 -9.11 -0.07 15.93
CA PRO A 67 -9.33 -1.30 16.67
C PRO A 67 -9.34 -2.51 15.74
N PRO A 68 -8.64 -3.61 16.11
CA PRO A 68 -8.65 -4.85 15.36
C PRO A 68 -10.03 -5.49 15.39
N VAL A 69 -10.45 -6.07 14.27
CA VAL A 69 -11.66 -6.90 14.18
C VAL A 69 -11.27 -8.34 14.48
N THR A 70 -11.78 -8.89 15.59
CA THR A 70 -11.36 -10.19 16.14
C THR A 70 -12.45 -11.26 16.11
N ASP A 71 -13.67 -10.90 15.69
CA ASP A 71 -14.88 -11.72 15.75
C ASP A 71 -15.51 -11.99 14.37
N ALA A 72 -14.78 -11.69 13.28
CA ALA A 72 -15.25 -11.97 11.93
C ALA A 72 -15.08 -13.46 11.57
N GLN A 73 -15.94 -13.94 10.67
CA GLN A 73 -15.72 -15.19 9.95
C GLN A 73 -15.10 -14.84 8.60
N VAL A 74 -13.92 -15.39 8.32
CA VAL A 74 -13.14 -15.09 7.11
C VAL A 74 -12.93 -16.38 6.33
N THR A 75 -13.30 -16.36 5.05
CA THR A 75 -13.05 -17.46 4.13
C THR A 75 -12.55 -16.95 2.79
N VAL A 76 -11.72 -17.75 2.12
CA VAL A 76 -11.30 -17.53 0.73
C VAL A 76 -11.64 -18.76 -0.08
N SER A 77 -12.17 -18.58 -1.28
CA SER A 77 -12.46 -19.66 -2.24
C SER A 77 -11.60 -19.50 -3.48
N ASP A 78 -11.09 -20.62 -4.01
CA ASP A 78 -10.45 -20.72 -5.33
C ASP A 78 -11.41 -21.14 -6.45
N GLY A 79 -12.73 -21.06 -6.21
CA GLY A 79 -13.79 -21.51 -7.09
C GLY A 79 -14.16 -23.00 -6.93
N THR A 80 -13.32 -23.81 -6.28
CA THR A 80 -13.54 -25.24 -6.03
C THR A 80 -13.58 -25.58 -4.56
N THR A 81 -12.73 -24.98 -3.77
CA THR A 81 -12.54 -25.20 -2.34
C THR A 81 -12.75 -23.90 -1.57
N ILE A 82 -13.33 -24.00 -0.38
CA ILE A 82 -13.46 -22.89 0.55
C ILE A 82 -12.49 -23.15 1.72
N TYR A 83 -11.59 -22.20 1.91
CA TYR A 83 -10.58 -22.20 2.96
C TYR A 83 -10.99 -21.25 4.08
N ALA A 84 -11.12 -21.77 5.30
CA ALA A 84 -11.37 -20.93 6.48
C ALA A 84 -10.08 -20.32 7.00
N PHE A 85 -10.10 -19.00 7.27
CA PHE A 85 -9.01 -18.29 7.91
C PHE A 85 -9.25 -18.22 9.41
N ASN A 86 -8.27 -18.61 10.21
CA ASN A 86 -8.35 -18.64 11.66
C ASN A 86 -7.78 -17.37 12.26
N HIS A 87 -8.51 -16.75 13.18
CA HIS A 87 -8.02 -15.61 13.94
C HIS A 87 -6.89 -16.01 14.89
N ILE A 88 -5.74 -15.37 14.81
CA ILE A 88 -4.56 -15.66 15.65
C ILE A 88 -4.22 -14.52 16.62
N GLY A 89 -4.96 -13.42 16.60
CA GLY A 89 -4.79 -12.25 17.47
C GLY A 89 -4.72 -10.95 16.68
N ASN A 90 -5.01 -9.83 17.33
CA ASN A 90 -4.87 -8.47 16.77
C ASN A 90 -5.52 -8.26 15.39
N GLY A 91 -6.66 -8.92 15.13
CA GLY A 91 -7.33 -8.81 13.82
C GLY A 91 -6.66 -9.57 12.68
N ILE A 92 -5.68 -10.41 12.99
CA ILE A 92 -4.96 -11.21 12.00
C ILE A 92 -5.64 -12.55 11.83
N TYR A 93 -5.96 -12.90 10.58
CA TYR A 93 -6.57 -14.16 10.16
C TYR A 93 -5.63 -14.87 9.20
N THR A 94 -5.38 -16.16 9.43
CA THR A 94 -4.41 -16.95 8.64
C THR A 94 -4.97 -18.27 8.16
N ASN A 95 -4.41 -18.77 7.05
CA ASN A 95 -4.65 -20.09 6.51
C ASN A 95 -3.36 -20.65 5.90
N SER A 96 -3.05 -21.91 6.21
CA SER A 96 -1.85 -22.62 5.72
C SER A 96 -2.17 -23.74 4.71
N ASP A 97 -3.45 -23.92 4.35
CA ASP A 97 -3.87 -25.01 3.47
C ASP A 97 -3.93 -24.58 1.99
N ILE A 98 -4.00 -23.25 1.74
CA ILE A 98 -4.04 -22.71 0.37
C ILE A 98 -2.68 -22.89 -0.29
N VAL A 99 -2.68 -23.56 -1.44
CA VAL A 99 -1.55 -23.58 -2.37
C VAL A 99 -1.91 -22.68 -3.54
N PRO A 100 -1.35 -21.44 -3.62
CA PRO A 100 -1.74 -20.50 -4.65
C PRO A 100 -1.41 -21.00 -6.06
N THR A 101 -2.36 -20.85 -6.98
CA THR A 101 -2.26 -21.30 -8.38
C THR A 101 -2.49 -20.11 -9.30
N LEU A 102 -1.62 -19.95 -10.29
CA LEU A 102 -1.72 -18.91 -11.31
C LEU A 102 -3.04 -18.99 -12.09
N ASP A 103 -3.48 -17.88 -12.65
CA ASP A 103 -4.70 -17.72 -13.40
C ASP A 103 -5.96 -18.13 -12.64
N THR A 104 -5.89 -18.10 -11.30
CA THR A 104 -7.00 -18.45 -10.42
C THR A 104 -7.58 -17.20 -9.78
N GLU A 105 -8.89 -17.02 -9.92
CA GLU A 105 -9.64 -16.02 -9.18
C GLU A 105 -9.90 -16.53 -7.75
N TYR A 106 -9.42 -15.76 -6.77
CA TYR A 106 -9.69 -16.01 -5.36
C TYR A 106 -10.77 -15.05 -4.88
N THR A 107 -11.79 -15.58 -4.23
CA THR A 107 -12.92 -14.82 -3.69
C THR A 107 -12.86 -14.82 -2.16
N LEU A 108 -12.65 -13.65 -1.57
CA LEU A 108 -12.77 -13.40 -0.14
C LEU A 108 -14.24 -13.24 0.24
N THR A 109 -14.64 -13.88 1.34
CA THR A 109 -15.92 -13.62 2.01
C THR A 109 -15.67 -13.38 3.50
N ILE A 110 -16.17 -12.26 4.00
CA ILE A 110 -16.12 -11.89 5.43
C ILE A 110 -17.54 -11.72 5.94
N ILE A 111 -17.84 -12.32 7.07
CA ILE A 111 -19.07 -12.06 7.83
C ILE A 111 -18.68 -11.35 9.12
N TRP A 112 -19.10 -10.11 9.26
CA TRP A 112 -18.84 -9.28 10.42
C TRP A 112 -20.07 -8.43 10.77
N GLN A 113 -20.43 -8.37 12.05
CA GLN A 113 -21.63 -7.65 12.55
C GLN A 113 -22.94 -8.03 11.82
N ASN A 114 -23.08 -9.28 11.42
CA ASN A 114 -24.18 -9.82 10.58
C ASN A 114 -24.29 -9.20 9.18
N GLU A 115 -23.23 -8.59 8.68
CA GLU A 115 -23.10 -8.11 7.30
C GLU A 115 -22.10 -8.95 6.55
N MET A 116 -22.36 -9.19 5.27
CA MET A 116 -21.49 -9.96 4.39
C MET A 116 -20.72 -9.04 3.44
N TYR A 117 -19.41 -9.24 3.42
CA TYR A 117 -18.47 -8.53 2.56
C TYR A 117 -17.82 -9.51 1.60
N VAL A 118 -17.81 -9.18 0.31
CA VAL A 118 -17.26 -10.06 -0.74
C VAL A 118 -16.36 -9.25 -1.66
N GLY A 119 -15.19 -9.79 -1.97
CA GLY A 119 -14.27 -9.24 -2.96
C GLY A 119 -13.49 -10.35 -3.64
N SER A 120 -13.00 -10.10 -4.84
CA SER A 120 -12.15 -11.06 -5.56
C SER A 120 -10.99 -10.38 -6.25
N ASP A 121 -9.96 -11.17 -6.52
CA ASP A 121 -8.80 -10.79 -7.32
C ASP A 121 -8.23 -12.03 -8.01
N THR A 122 -7.46 -11.85 -9.10
CA THR A 122 -6.92 -12.96 -9.89
C THR A 122 -5.41 -12.98 -9.80
N LEU A 123 -4.85 -14.14 -9.45
CA LEU A 123 -3.41 -14.34 -9.34
C LEU A 123 -2.77 -14.44 -10.73
N THR A 124 -1.98 -13.43 -11.08
CA THR A 124 -1.22 -13.38 -12.34
C THR A 124 0.26 -13.68 -12.10
N GLU A 125 0.98 -14.14 -13.11
CA GLU A 125 2.40 -14.47 -13.03
C GLU A 125 3.27 -13.21 -13.01
N VAL A 126 4.36 -13.24 -12.24
CA VAL A 126 5.41 -12.22 -12.26
C VAL A 126 6.67 -12.78 -12.94
N PRO A 127 7.35 -12.02 -13.83
CA PRO A 127 8.64 -12.42 -14.34
C PRO A 127 9.72 -12.37 -13.24
N ASP A 128 10.65 -13.31 -13.30
CA ASP A 128 11.82 -13.32 -12.42
C ASP A 128 12.76 -12.13 -12.71
N PHE A 129 13.60 -11.79 -11.74
CA PHE A 129 14.69 -10.87 -11.97
C PHE A 129 15.79 -11.53 -12.85
N ASP A 130 16.25 -10.84 -13.88
CA ASP A 130 17.44 -11.24 -14.64
C ASP A 130 18.71 -11.01 -13.79
N ASN A 131 18.73 -9.91 -13.01
CA ASN A 131 19.82 -9.56 -12.13
C ASN A 131 19.36 -8.58 -11.04
N VAL A 132 19.98 -8.65 -9.84
CA VAL A 132 19.80 -7.65 -8.76
C VAL A 132 21.16 -7.27 -8.22
N TYR A 133 21.43 -5.96 -8.13
CA TYR A 133 22.73 -5.44 -7.75
C TYR A 133 22.62 -4.09 -7.05
N SER A 134 23.70 -3.65 -6.43
CA SER A 134 23.77 -2.32 -5.82
C SER A 134 24.72 -1.41 -6.63
N VAL A 135 24.40 -0.11 -6.64
CA VAL A 135 25.25 0.92 -7.26
C VAL A 135 25.41 2.07 -6.30
N PHE A 136 26.64 2.54 -6.10
CA PHE A 136 26.87 3.77 -5.37
C PHE A 136 26.52 4.97 -6.25
N GLU A 137 25.72 5.88 -5.71
CA GLU A 137 25.38 7.15 -6.36
C GLU A 137 25.84 8.31 -5.48
N GLU A 138 26.41 9.33 -6.11
CA GLU A 138 26.83 10.56 -5.45
C GLU A 138 25.63 11.42 -5.04
N GLU A 139 25.84 12.28 -4.04
CA GLU A 139 24.84 13.24 -3.59
C GLU A 139 24.35 14.12 -4.74
N THR A 140 23.04 14.34 -4.77
CA THR A 140 22.36 15.26 -5.68
C THR A 140 21.64 16.37 -4.89
N LEU A 141 20.90 17.26 -5.57
CA LEU A 141 20.06 18.27 -4.90
C LEU A 141 18.86 17.65 -4.15
N PHE A 142 18.53 16.37 -4.46
CA PHE A 142 17.32 15.73 -3.98
C PHE A 142 17.58 14.41 -3.25
N THR A 143 18.79 13.85 -3.34
CA THR A 143 19.11 12.53 -2.81
C THR A 143 20.49 12.56 -2.19
N ASP A 144 20.64 12.05 -0.97
CA ASP A 144 21.95 11.86 -0.32
C ASP A 144 22.78 10.79 -1.03
N ALA A 145 24.10 10.88 -0.90
CA ALA A 145 25.01 9.86 -1.44
C ALA A 145 24.83 8.51 -0.71
N GLY A 146 24.90 7.41 -1.46
CA GLY A 146 24.85 6.05 -0.88
C GLY A 146 24.65 4.98 -1.92
N TYR A 147 24.42 3.76 -1.45
CA TYR A 147 24.14 2.64 -2.33
C TYR A 147 22.63 2.52 -2.57
N PHE A 148 22.26 2.30 -3.81
CA PHE A 148 20.89 2.01 -4.24
C PHE A 148 20.82 0.63 -4.85
N VAL A 149 19.76 -0.11 -4.54
CA VAL A 149 19.49 -1.39 -5.18
C VAL A 149 18.83 -1.14 -6.52
N LYS A 150 19.32 -1.87 -7.53
CA LYS A 150 18.78 -1.89 -8.88
C LYS A 150 18.54 -3.33 -9.32
N PHE A 151 17.62 -3.50 -10.27
CA PHE A 151 17.41 -4.78 -10.91
C PHE A 151 17.30 -4.65 -12.43
N ASP A 152 17.55 -5.77 -13.10
CA ASP A 152 17.22 -5.99 -14.49
C ASP A 152 16.12 -7.05 -14.55
N ALA A 153 15.13 -6.88 -15.42
CA ALA A 153 14.04 -7.84 -15.63
C ALA A 153 13.53 -7.74 -17.06
N THR A 154 13.18 -8.87 -17.65
CA THR A 154 12.56 -8.94 -18.98
C THR A 154 11.05 -9.09 -18.84
N ASP A 155 10.32 -8.17 -19.44
CA ASP A 155 8.87 -8.17 -19.45
C ASP A 155 8.32 -9.17 -20.48
N PRO A 156 7.24 -9.93 -20.18
CA PRO A 156 6.59 -10.84 -21.13
C PRO A 156 5.86 -10.10 -22.24
N ALA A 157 6.22 -10.34 -23.50
CA ALA A 157 5.65 -9.64 -24.64
C ALA A 157 4.18 -9.98 -24.91
N GLY A 158 3.35 -8.97 -25.16
CA GLY A 158 1.97 -9.12 -25.61
C GLY A 158 0.98 -9.50 -24.52
N ILE A 159 1.37 -9.34 -23.27
CA ILE A 159 0.53 -9.50 -22.08
C ILE A 159 0.61 -8.20 -21.32
N GLU A 160 -0.52 -7.60 -20.99
CA GLU A 160 -0.56 -6.39 -20.17
C GLU A 160 -0.23 -6.72 -18.72
N ASN A 161 0.89 -6.18 -18.22
CA ASN A 161 1.42 -6.47 -16.90
C ASN A 161 1.43 -5.22 -16.03
N TYR A 162 1.19 -5.44 -14.73
CA TYR A 162 1.21 -4.43 -13.69
C TYR A 162 2.07 -4.92 -12.55
N TYR A 163 2.93 -4.03 -12.02
CA TYR A 163 3.93 -4.38 -11.02
C TYR A 163 3.84 -3.50 -9.79
N TYR A 164 4.11 -4.11 -8.62
CA TYR A 164 4.34 -3.41 -7.37
C TYR A 164 5.69 -3.86 -6.79
N TYR A 165 6.48 -2.93 -6.27
CA TYR A 165 7.79 -3.20 -5.71
C TYR A 165 7.79 -3.00 -4.20
N ARG A 166 8.39 -3.96 -3.49
CA ARG A 166 8.66 -3.85 -2.06
C ARG A 166 10.17 -3.93 -1.82
N VAL A 167 10.71 -3.00 -1.03
CA VAL A 167 12.13 -2.96 -0.68
C VAL A 167 12.27 -3.08 0.82
N TYR A 168 13.17 -3.95 1.24
CA TYR A 168 13.47 -4.17 2.65
C TYR A 168 14.96 -3.89 2.89
N LYS A 169 15.25 -3.23 4.00
CA LYS A 169 16.61 -3.00 4.48
C LYS A 169 16.78 -3.69 5.85
N ASN A 170 17.70 -4.61 5.95
CA ASN A 170 17.96 -5.38 7.17
C ASN A 170 16.71 -6.07 7.74
N GLY A 171 15.81 -6.53 6.86
CA GLY A 171 14.55 -7.18 7.22
C GLY A 171 13.39 -6.22 7.52
N GLU A 172 13.61 -4.91 7.54
CA GLU A 172 12.57 -3.92 7.71
C GLU A 172 12.02 -3.45 6.36
N PHE A 173 10.69 -3.47 6.21
CA PHE A 173 10.01 -2.98 5.01
C PHE A 173 9.98 -1.45 4.99
N PHE A 174 10.42 -0.87 3.88
CA PHE A 174 10.39 0.57 3.66
C PHE A 174 9.33 0.93 2.62
N ILE A 175 8.32 1.63 3.05
CA ILE A 175 7.37 2.31 2.19
C ILE A 175 7.45 3.80 2.50
N VAL A 176 7.75 4.60 1.50
CA VAL A 176 7.76 6.06 1.64
C VAL A 176 6.57 6.61 0.87
N ALA A 177 5.69 7.27 1.58
CA ALA A 177 4.49 7.87 1.02
C ALA A 177 4.82 9.24 0.39
N ASP A 178 5.72 9.27 -0.57
CA ASP A 178 6.07 10.46 -1.35
C ASP A 178 5.41 10.39 -2.74
N PRO A 179 4.75 11.45 -3.22
CA PRO A 179 4.16 11.49 -4.57
C PRO A 179 5.17 11.22 -5.68
N GLY A 180 6.43 11.65 -5.51
CA GLY A 180 7.50 11.35 -6.46
C GLY A 180 7.88 9.88 -6.51
N ASN A 181 7.73 9.18 -5.39
CA ASN A 181 8.09 7.77 -5.25
C ASN A 181 6.94 6.81 -5.61
N SER A 182 5.69 7.26 -5.61
CA SER A 182 4.55 6.41 -5.99
C SER A 182 4.70 5.83 -7.40
N PHE A 183 5.29 6.59 -8.31
CA PHE A 183 5.53 6.16 -9.69
C PHE A 183 6.68 5.16 -9.84
N THR A 184 7.51 4.98 -8.84
CA THR A 184 8.57 3.96 -8.84
C THR A 184 8.16 2.70 -8.11
N LEU A 185 7.17 2.79 -7.22
CA LEU A 185 6.66 1.65 -6.46
C LEU A 185 5.65 0.81 -7.24
N VAL A 186 4.90 1.41 -8.17
CA VAL A 186 3.90 0.73 -9.00
C VAL A 186 4.03 1.19 -10.44
N GLU A 187 4.04 0.23 -11.37
CA GLU A 187 4.22 0.47 -12.80
C GLU A 187 3.27 -0.41 -13.62
N SER A 188 2.89 0.09 -14.81
CA SER A 188 2.34 -0.74 -15.89
C SER A 188 3.38 -0.88 -17.01
N ASP A 189 3.29 -1.95 -17.79
CA ASP A 189 4.19 -2.21 -18.90
C ASP A 189 3.88 -1.41 -20.19
N GLU A 190 2.93 -0.47 -20.15
CA GLU A 190 2.46 0.32 -21.30
C GLU A 190 3.61 0.82 -22.20
N PHE A 191 4.77 1.15 -21.60
CA PHE A 191 5.92 1.70 -22.33
C PHE A 191 7.08 0.73 -22.52
N PHE A 192 6.99 -0.51 -22.01
CA PHE A 192 8.08 -1.49 -22.07
C PHE A 192 7.62 -2.94 -22.32
N ASP A 193 6.40 -3.16 -22.80
CA ASP A 193 5.87 -4.50 -23.17
C ASP A 193 6.89 -5.27 -24.01
N GLY A 194 7.29 -6.44 -23.50
CA GLY A 194 8.25 -7.35 -24.12
C GLY A 194 9.70 -6.87 -24.10
N GLN A 195 10.05 -5.84 -23.37
CA GLN A 195 11.39 -5.29 -23.33
C GLN A 195 12.14 -5.73 -22.07
N GLN A 196 13.46 -5.84 -22.21
CA GLN A 196 14.36 -5.94 -21.06
C GLN A 196 14.54 -4.55 -20.44
N ARG A 197 14.18 -4.42 -19.19
CA ARG A 197 14.44 -3.23 -18.37
C ARG A 197 15.78 -3.39 -17.66
N ILE A 198 16.63 -2.39 -17.70
CA ILE A 198 17.99 -2.45 -17.11
C ILE A 198 18.13 -1.31 -16.10
N GLY A 199 18.59 -1.64 -14.89
CA GLY A 199 18.90 -0.67 -13.85
C GLY A 199 17.69 0.00 -13.23
N VAL A 200 16.55 -0.70 -13.19
CA VAL A 200 15.34 -0.21 -12.50
C VAL A 200 15.63 -0.03 -11.02
N LYS A 201 15.31 1.14 -10.48
CA LYS A 201 15.43 1.46 -9.06
C LYS A 201 14.04 1.33 -8.42
N PRO A 202 13.75 0.27 -7.67
CA PRO A 202 12.39 -0.01 -7.17
C PRO A 202 11.94 0.98 -6.10
N ASN A 203 12.88 1.61 -5.39
CA ASN A 203 12.58 2.65 -4.40
C ASN A 203 13.77 3.62 -4.32
N GLU A 204 13.57 4.86 -4.75
CA GLU A 204 14.62 5.88 -4.82
C GLU A 204 14.99 6.48 -3.46
N GLU A 205 14.19 6.23 -2.43
CA GLU A 205 14.40 6.84 -1.10
C GLU A 205 15.12 5.92 -0.11
N VAL A 206 15.28 4.63 -0.47
CA VAL A 206 15.97 3.68 0.39
C VAL A 206 17.46 3.67 0.09
N ILE A 207 18.21 4.34 0.95
CA ILE A 207 19.69 4.42 0.85
C ILE A 207 20.30 3.34 1.73
N PHE A 208 21.20 2.56 1.14
CA PHE A 208 21.92 1.48 1.81
C PHE A 208 23.37 1.87 2.11
N GLN A 209 23.97 1.15 3.05
CA GLN A 209 25.39 1.23 3.38
C GLN A 209 26.04 -0.13 3.18
N ILE A 210 27.38 -0.15 3.05
CA ILE A 210 28.14 -1.41 2.98
C ILE A 210 27.84 -2.25 4.24
N GLY A 211 27.51 -3.53 4.02
CA GLY A 211 27.13 -4.49 5.05
C GLY A 211 25.60 -4.56 5.32
N ASP A 212 24.80 -3.65 4.74
CA ASP A 212 23.34 -3.80 4.81
C ASP A 212 22.88 -4.98 3.95
N ILE A 213 21.80 -5.62 4.38
CA ILE A 213 21.09 -6.64 3.59
C ILE A 213 19.89 -5.98 2.93
N ALA A 214 19.85 -6.01 1.62
CA ALA A 214 18.74 -5.55 0.81
C ALA A 214 17.95 -6.74 0.28
N LYS A 215 16.61 -6.73 0.47
CA LYS A 215 15.69 -7.63 -0.22
C LYS A 215 14.78 -6.78 -1.10
N VAL A 216 14.63 -7.19 -2.35
CA VAL A 216 13.71 -6.60 -3.33
C VAL A 216 12.69 -7.65 -3.73
N GLU A 217 11.45 -7.27 -3.78
CA GLU A 217 10.35 -8.07 -4.28
C GLU A 217 9.67 -7.32 -5.43
N GLN A 218 9.44 -8.01 -6.53
CA GLN A 218 8.56 -7.61 -7.63
C GLN A 218 7.30 -8.46 -7.54
N LEU A 219 6.15 -7.80 -7.44
CA LEU A 219 4.85 -8.44 -7.34
C LEU A 219 4.08 -8.19 -8.63
N SER A 220 3.45 -9.24 -9.17
CA SER A 220 2.40 -9.05 -10.16
C SER A 220 1.16 -8.46 -9.49
N THR A 221 0.47 -7.57 -10.16
CA THR A 221 -0.83 -7.06 -9.70
C THR A 221 -1.85 -7.12 -10.82
N THR A 222 -3.13 -7.19 -10.49
CA THR A 222 -4.17 -6.86 -11.45
C THR A 222 -4.21 -5.35 -11.69
N GLU A 223 -4.74 -4.89 -12.82
CA GLU A 223 -4.98 -3.47 -13.10
C GLU A 223 -5.73 -2.79 -11.93
N ALA A 224 -6.77 -3.45 -11.42
CA ALA A 224 -7.57 -2.91 -10.33
C ALA A 224 -6.78 -2.73 -9.02
N TYR A 225 -5.86 -3.65 -8.71
CA TYR A 225 -5.00 -3.50 -7.54
C TYR A 225 -3.91 -2.45 -7.76
N HIS A 226 -3.33 -2.39 -8.96
CA HIS A 226 -2.40 -1.33 -9.37
C HIS A 226 -3.04 0.05 -9.19
N ASP A 227 -4.23 0.27 -9.72
CA ASP A 227 -4.95 1.54 -9.61
C ASP A 227 -5.26 1.90 -8.16
N PHE A 228 -5.65 0.91 -7.34
CA PHE A 228 -5.83 1.12 -5.90
C PHE A 228 -4.53 1.60 -5.24
N LEU A 229 -3.38 1.00 -5.56
CA LEU A 229 -2.08 1.39 -5.01
C LEU A 229 -1.66 2.78 -5.47
N VAL A 230 -1.86 3.12 -6.74
CA VAL A 230 -1.61 4.48 -7.26
C VAL A 230 -2.45 5.52 -6.51
N GLU A 231 -3.74 5.26 -6.33
CA GLU A 231 -4.61 6.16 -5.55
C GLU A 231 -4.14 6.26 -4.09
N LEU A 232 -3.78 5.14 -3.46
CA LEU A 232 -3.31 5.08 -2.08
C LEU A 232 -2.05 5.91 -1.88
N PHE A 233 -1.01 5.68 -2.69
CA PHE A 233 0.26 6.39 -2.57
C PHE A 233 0.12 7.87 -2.92
N THR A 234 -0.68 8.22 -3.92
CA THR A 234 -0.98 9.61 -4.25
C THR A 234 -1.64 10.34 -3.09
N GLN A 235 -2.55 9.71 -2.36
CA GLN A 235 -3.23 10.37 -1.23
C GLN A 235 -2.37 10.43 0.03
N THR A 236 -1.59 9.39 0.31
CA THR A 236 -0.69 9.38 1.47
C THR A 236 0.51 10.30 1.29
N GLY A 237 1.01 10.47 0.07
CA GLY A 237 2.14 11.35 -0.25
C GLY A 237 1.84 12.84 -0.26
N ASN A 238 0.58 13.23 -0.32
CA ASN A 238 0.18 14.65 -0.41
C ASN A 238 0.29 15.45 0.92
N GLN A 239 1.19 15.09 1.81
CA GLN A 239 1.28 15.67 3.15
C GLN A 239 2.20 16.88 3.28
N GLY A 240 2.38 17.75 2.32
CA GLY A 240 3.43 18.70 2.63
C GLY A 240 3.46 20.08 2.01
N LEU A 241 2.81 20.33 0.93
CA LEU A 241 2.87 21.64 0.29
C LEU A 241 1.51 22.34 0.28
N SER A 242 1.10 22.84 1.44
CA SER A 242 -0.21 23.48 1.67
C SER A 242 -0.53 24.64 0.73
N PHE A 243 0.45 25.18 0.00
CA PHE A 243 0.24 26.27 -0.97
C PHE A 243 -0.02 25.78 -2.41
N VAL A 244 0.17 24.50 -2.70
CA VAL A 244 -0.12 23.92 -4.04
C VAL A 244 -1.52 23.31 -4.08
N GLY A 245 -2.20 23.23 -2.94
CA GLY A 245 -3.55 22.66 -2.82
C GLY A 245 -3.50 21.14 -2.90
N ASN A 246 -3.54 20.49 -1.76
CA ASN A 246 -3.75 19.04 -1.72
C ASN A 246 -5.05 18.70 -2.43
N PRO A 247 -5.10 17.66 -3.27
CA PRO A 247 -6.38 17.19 -3.78
C PRO A 247 -7.29 16.87 -2.59
N PRO A 248 -8.60 17.13 -2.72
CA PRO A 248 -9.53 16.80 -1.65
C PRO A 248 -9.41 15.30 -1.33
N PRO A 249 -9.42 14.90 -0.05
CA PRO A 249 -9.34 13.49 0.32
C PRO A 249 -10.47 12.74 -0.39
N ALA A 250 -10.10 11.81 -1.25
CA ALA A 250 -11.03 10.92 -1.94
C ALA A 250 -11.07 9.58 -1.20
N SER A 251 -12.23 8.93 -1.17
CA SER A 251 -12.32 7.56 -0.67
C SER A 251 -11.76 6.63 -1.73
N ILE A 252 -10.61 6.05 -1.48
CA ILE A 252 -10.01 5.00 -2.31
C ILE A 252 -10.99 3.82 -2.39
N ARG A 253 -11.18 3.29 -3.59
CA ARG A 253 -12.17 2.23 -3.83
C ARG A 253 -11.59 0.88 -3.46
N SER A 254 -12.23 0.21 -2.49
CA SER A 254 -11.99 -1.20 -2.20
C SER A 254 -12.62 -2.10 -3.27
N ASN A 255 -11.99 -3.26 -3.54
CA ASN A 255 -12.65 -4.34 -4.29
C ASN A 255 -13.59 -5.17 -3.41
N VAL A 256 -13.64 -4.94 -2.10
CA VAL A 256 -14.50 -5.68 -1.18
C VAL A 256 -15.79 -4.88 -0.91
N LEU A 257 -16.91 -5.44 -1.31
CA LEU A 257 -18.23 -4.82 -1.24
C LEU A 257 -19.06 -5.44 -0.13
N ASN A 258 -19.75 -4.60 0.62
CA ASN A 258 -20.80 -5.04 1.54
C ASN A 258 -22.06 -5.38 0.71
N THR A 259 -22.45 -6.65 0.71
CA THR A 259 -23.58 -7.15 -0.09
C THR A 259 -24.94 -6.88 0.56
N ASP A 260 -24.97 -6.71 1.87
CA ASP A 260 -26.19 -6.43 2.63
C ASP A 260 -26.50 -4.93 2.68
N ILE A 261 -25.45 -4.10 2.88
CA ILE A 261 -25.57 -2.63 2.96
C ILE A 261 -24.54 -1.98 2.01
N PRO A 262 -24.84 -1.85 0.70
CA PRO A 262 -23.89 -1.33 -0.30
C PRO A 262 -23.35 0.07 -0.02
N SER A 263 -24.04 0.88 0.81
CA SER A 263 -23.56 2.19 1.26
C SER A 263 -22.47 2.10 2.34
N ASN A 264 -22.41 1.00 3.10
CA ASN A 264 -21.39 0.71 4.12
C ASN A 264 -20.23 -0.08 3.49
N ARG A 265 -19.50 0.54 2.56
CA ARG A 265 -18.38 -0.11 1.85
C ARG A 265 -17.22 -0.36 2.79
N ALA A 266 -16.56 -1.50 2.61
CA ALA A 266 -15.25 -1.74 3.20
C ALA A 266 -14.20 -0.75 2.66
N LEU A 267 -13.08 -0.65 3.36
CA LEU A 267 -11.87 0.06 2.93
C LEU A 267 -10.71 -0.93 2.80
N GLY A 268 -9.60 -0.49 2.20
CA GLY A 268 -8.46 -1.36 1.93
C GLY A 268 -8.72 -2.28 0.73
N TYR A 269 -7.98 -3.35 0.60
CA TYR A 269 -8.01 -4.21 -0.58
C TYR A 269 -7.71 -5.67 -0.22
N PHE A 270 -8.39 -6.60 -0.89
CA PHE A 270 -8.04 -8.01 -0.95
C PHE A 270 -7.30 -8.26 -2.26
N TYR A 271 -6.03 -8.63 -2.19
CA TYR A 271 -5.19 -8.81 -3.36
C TYR A 271 -4.75 -10.26 -3.55
N THR A 272 -4.35 -10.59 -4.77
CA THR A 272 -3.62 -11.82 -5.09
C THR A 272 -2.38 -11.46 -5.90
N VAL A 273 -1.22 -11.92 -5.47
CA VAL A 273 0.05 -11.55 -6.09
C VAL A 273 0.99 -12.75 -6.21
N ASP A 274 1.70 -12.82 -7.31
CA ASP A 274 2.89 -13.63 -7.45
C ASP A 274 4.12 -12.76 -7.15
N VAL A 275 5.13 -13.34 -6.48
CA VAL A 275 6.28 -12.61 -5.95
C VAL A 275 7.55 -13.22 -6.48
N ALA A 276 8.32 -12.44 -7.22
CA ALA A 276 9.72 -12.68 -7.48
C ALA A 276 10.56 -11.92 -6.45
N GLU A 277 11.51 -12.58 -5.78
CA GLU A 277 12.34 -11.94 -4.77
C GLU A 277 13.82 -12.21 -4.98
N ALA A 278 14.64 -11.24 -4.59
CA ALA A 278 16.09 -11.40 -4.49
C ALA A 278 16.62 -10.69 -3.24
N THR A 279 17.65 -11.28 -2.66
CA THR A 279 18.36 -10.71 -1.49
C THR A 279 19.82 -10.59 -1.79
N ILE A 280 20.40 -9.42 -1.54
CA ILE A 280 21.83 -9.15 -1.71
C ILE A 280 22.40 -8.49 -0.45
N GLU A 281 23.67 -8.73 -0.17
CA GLU A 281 24.46 -7.93 0.76
C GLU A 281 25.11 -6.78 -0.03
N ILE A 282 25.05 -5.57 0.52
CA ILE A 282 25.68 -4.40 -0.09
C ILE A 282 27.18 -4.47 0.16
N VAL A 283 27.93 -4.61 -0.93
CA VAL A 283 29.40 -4.64 -0.94
C VAL A 283 29.96 -3.48 -1.77
N GLU A 284 31.26 -3.20 -1.63
CA GLU A 284 31.94 -2.12 -2.36
C GLU A 284 32.01 -2.38 -3.87
#